data_0c34c37ae37c1a4c53227dcf0a476d32
#
_entry.id   0c34c37ae37c1a4c53227dcf0a476d32
#
_cell.length_a   1.000
_cell.length_b   1.000
_cell.length_c   1.000
_cell.angle_alpha   90.00
_cell.angle_beta   90.00
_cell.angle_gamma   90.00
#
_symmetry.space_group_name_H-M   'P 1'
#
loop_
_entity.id
_entity.type
_entity.pdbx_description
1 polymer ?
#
loop_
_entity_poly.entity_id
_entity_poly.type
_entity_poly.pdbx_seq_one_letter_code
_entity_poly.pdbx_strand_id
1 'polypeptide(L)'
;MKISKRRVEYSHLEGNLRLVSMTDEERKELAQQHNTEKWAISPNLYFVEFSSLNRNYRGYGIKNVNGGIEFINPLYMKNPITLDNKGYVFVAHSKDESNKHCCLFWEFTDYLAYLSIQKKHFLNLPKNCDCFIMSDVRNFIPMVVDTD
;
A
#
# COMPACT_ATOMS: atom_id res chain seq x y z
N MET A 1 -15.90 5.42 -24.99
CA MET A 1 -14.91 5.32 -23.90
C MET A 1 -15.58 5.70 -22.59
N LYS A 2 -15.85 4.72 -21.74
CA LYS A 2 -16.38 5.03 -20.40
C LYS A 2 -15.21 5.55 -19.57
N ILE A 3 -15.20 6.84 -19.35
CA ILE A 3 -14.33 7.44 -18.33
C ILE A 3 -14.82 6.90 -16.98
N SER A 4 -14.16 5.88 -16.45
CA SER A 4 -14.44 5.47 -15.09
C SER A 4 -14.15 6.66 -14.19
N LYS A 5 -15.12 7.09 -13.40
CA LYS A 5 -14.90 8.15 -12.42
C LYS A 5 -13.84 7.66 -11.47
N ARG A 6 -12.62 8.17 -11.61
CA ARG A 6 -11.53 7.87 -10.68
C ARG A 6 -11.97 8.31 -9.29
N ARG A 7 -11.83 7.41 -8.34
CA ARG A 7 -12.08 7.75 -6.96
C ARG A 7 -10.93 8.62 -6.45
N VAL A 8 -11.22 9.89 -6.24
CA VAL A 8 -10.28 10.84 -5.65
C VAL A 8 -10.66 11.02 -4.19
N GLU A 9 -9.69 10.87 -3.31
CA GLU A 9 -9.85 11.08 -1.87
C GLU A 9 -8.89 12.17 -1.40
N TYR A 10 -9.35 12.97 -0.45
CA TYR A 10 -8.56 14.01 0.18
C TYR A 10 -8.36 13.66 1.66
N SER A 11 -7.14 13.73 2.14
CA SER A 11 -6.83 13.58 3.55
C SER A 11 -6.68 14.96 4.20
N HIS A 12 -6.79 14.98 5.53
CA HIS A 12 -6.71 16.21 6.33
C HIS A 12 -5.28 16.71 6.59
N LEU A 13 -4.24 16.13 5.98
CA LEU A 13 -2.89 16.63 6.12
C LEU A 13 -2.79 18.04 5.53
N GLU A 14 -3.02 19.07 6.36
CA GLU A 14 -3.01 20.48 5.96
C GLU A 14 -3.86 20.80 4.71
N GLY A 15 -4.82 19.95 4.37
CA GLY A 15 -5.70 20.09 3.19
C GLY A 15 -5.02 19.81 1.84
N ASN A 16 -3.78 19.32 1.82
CA ASN A 16 -2.94 19.26 0.62
C ASN A 16 -2.61 17.83 0.15
N LEU A 17 -3.17 16.80 0.77
CA LEU A 17 -2.93 15.42 0.38
C LEU A 17 -4.05 14.91 -0.53
N ARG A 18 -3.69 14.51 -1.74
CA ARG A 18 -4.61 13.98 -2.74
C ARG A 18 -4.25 12.53 -3.08
N LEU A 19 -5.24 11.65 -2.98
CA LEU A 19 -5.12 10.23 -3.32
C LEU A 19 -5.98 9.93 -4.54
N VAL A 20 -5.39 9.30 -5.55
CA VAL A 20 -6.09 8.84 -6.75
C VAL A 20 -5.93 7.34 -6.87
N SER A 21 -7.03 6.59 -6.89
CA SER A 21 -6.98 5.15 -7.11
C SER A 21 -6.39 4.84 -8.49
N MET A 22 -5.53 3.83 -8.54
CA MET A 22 -4.90 3.39 -9.79
C MET A 22 -5.77 2.38 -10.52
N THR A 23 -5.85 2.51 -11.84
CA THR A 23 -6.43 1.49 -12.71
C THR A 23 -5.44 0.34 -12.93
N ASP A 24 -5.91 -0.79 -13.46
CA ASP A 24 -5.05 -1.92 -13.80
C ASP A 24 -3.99 -1.55 -14.85
N GLU A 25 -4.39 -0.75 -15.84
CA GLU A 25 -3.49 -0.25 -16.87
C GLU A 25 -2.38 0.63 -16.28
N GLU A 26 -2.74 1.56 -15.40
CA GLU A 26 -1.77 2.44 -14.74
C GLU A 26 -0.78 1.67 -13.89
N ARG A 27 -1.23 0.61 -13.19
CA ARG A 27 -0.32 -0.26 -12.44
C ARG A 27 0.65 -1.02 -13.35
N LYS A 28 0.19 -1.49 -14.49
CA LYS A 28 1.05 -2.15 -15.50
C LYS A 28 2.09 -1.19 -16.07
N GLU A 29 1.68 0.03 -16.39
CA GLU A 29 2.60 1.07 -16.87
C GLU A 29 3.65 1.39 -15.82
N LEU A 30 3.26 1.52 -14.56
CA LEU A 30 4.18 1.75 -13.45
C LEU A 30 5.18 0.60 -13.31
N ALA A 31 4.72 -0.63 -13.44
CA ALA A 31 5.58 -1.81 -13.40
C ALA A 31 6.63 -1.80 -14.53
N GLN A 32 6.23 -1.38 -15.73
CA GLN A 32 7.14 -1.26 -16.87
C GLN A 32 8.17 -0.15 -16.66
N GLN A 33 7.74 1.03 -16.21
CA GLN A 33 8.64 2.17 -15.96
C GLN A 33 9.73 1.86 -14.94
N HIS A 34 9.40 1.09 -13.92
CA HIS A 34 10.33 0.75 -12.83
C HIS A 34 10.96 -0.64 -13.01
N ASN A 35 10.71 -1.30 -14.13
CA ASN A 35 11.18 -2.66 -14.41
C ASN A 35 10.90 -3.64 -13.26
N THR A 36 9.70 -3.56 -12.69
CA THR A 36 9.29 -4.38 -11.57
C THR A 36 7.81 -4.72 -11.64
N GLU A 37 7.48 -5.99 -11.59
CA GLU A 37 6.09 -6.45 -11.60
C GLU A 37 5.36 -6.21 -10.25
N LYS A 38 6.09 -5.96 -9.18
CA LYS A 38 5.50 -5.77 -7.85
C LYS A 38 4.47 -4.63 -7.82
N TRP A 39 4.67 -3.58 -8.59
CA TRP A 39 3.76 -2.45 -8.65
C TRP A 39 2.43 -2.76 -9.35
N ALA A 40 2.42 -3.74 -10.23
CA ALA A 40 1.23 -4.11 -11.01
C ALA A 40 0.21 -4.93 -10.22
N ILE A 41 0.55 -5.43 -9.04
CA ILE A 41 -0.20 -6.49 -8.38
C ILE A 41 -1.13 -5.97 -7.28
N SER A 42 -0.79 -4.88 -6.60
CA SER A 42 -1.59 -4.42 -5.47
C SER A 42 -2.82 -3.62 -5.90
N PRO A 43 -4.04 -4.10 -5.59
CA PRO A 43 -5.27 -3.37 -5.90
C PRO A 43 -5.48 -2.14 -5.00
N ASN A 44 -4.73 -2.02 -3.90
CA ASN A 44 -4.89 -0.96 -2.91
C ASN A 44 -3.87 0.17 -3.06
N LEU A 45 -3.16 0.20 -4.18
CA LEU A 45 -2.16 1.23 -4.45
C LEU A 45 -2.81 2.51 -5.00
N TYR A 46 -2.36 3.64 -4.51
CA TYR A 46 -2.81 4.96 -4.93
C TYR A 46 -1.67 5.78 -5.55
N PHE A 47 -2.00 6.64 -6.51
CA PHE A 47 -1.20 7.82 -6.76
C PHE A 47 -1.39 8.81 -5.62
N VAL A 48 -0.29 9.33 -5.10
CA VAL A 48 -0.28 10.26 -3.97
C VAL A 48 0.39 11.55 -4.40
N GLU A 49 -0.30 12.66 -4.22
CA GLU A 49 0.23 14.00 -4.43
C GLU A 49 0.03 14.82 -3.16
N PHE A 50 1.06 15.51 -2.72
CA PHE A 50 0.95 16.41 -1.58
C PHE A 50 1.92 17.58 -1.70
N SER A 51 1.63 18.65 -0.96
CA SER A 51 2.48 19.83 -0.88
C SER A 51 2.97 20.03 0.55
N SER A 52 4.25 20.34 0.70
CA SER A 52 4.86 20.68 1.97
C SER A 52 5.97 21.69 1.75
N LEU A 53 6.03 22.73 2.57
CA LEU A 53 7.05 23.79 2.50
C LEU A 53 7.21 24.36 1.07
N ASN A 54 6.09 24.69 0.42
CA ASN A 54 6.01 25.21 -0.95
C ASN A 54 6.58 24.28 -2.03
N ARG A 55 6.70 22.99 -1.75
CA ARG A 55 7.10 21.96 -2.71
C ARG A 55 5.98 20.97 -2.93
N ASN A 56 5.86 20.50 -4.18
CA ASN A 56 4.92 19.47 -4.57
C ASN A 56 5.64 18.14 -4.66
N TYR A 57 5.06 17.12 -4.02
CA TYR A 57 5.58 15.75 -4.01
C TYR A 57 4.58 14.83 -4.66
N ARG A 58 5.08 13.86 -5.41
CA ARG A 58 4.29 12.82 -6.06
C ARG A 58 4.91 11.47 -5.79
N GLY A 59 4.07 10.46 -5.73
CA GLY A 59 4.52 9.09 -5.57
C GLY A 59 3.36 8.14 -5.46
N TYR A 60 3.56 7.08 -4.73
CA TYR A 60 2.62 5.97 -4.59
C TYR A 60 2.44 5.66 -3.11
N GLY A 61 1.30 5.10 -2.77
CA GLY A 61 1.06 4.78 -1.38
C GLY A 61 -0.09 3.84 -1.15
N ILE A 62 -0.16 3.37 0.08
CA ILE A 62 -1.22 2.51 0.59
C ILE A 62 -1.71 3.08 1.92
N LYS A 63 -3.02 2.99 2.16
CA LYS A 63 -3.62 3.49 3.40
C LYS A 63 -3.33 2.57 4.58
N ASN A 64 -3.04 3.17 5.72
CA ASN A 64 -3.03 2.46 6.99
C ASN A 64 -4.39 2.50 7.69
N VAL A 65 -4.54 1.76 8.78
CA VAL A 65 -5.82 1.61 9.51
C VAL A 65 -6.31 2.90 10.18
N ASN A 66 -5.45 3.89 10.34
CA ASN A 66 -5.77 5.18 10.95
C ASN A 66 -5.94 6.32 9.93
N GLY A 67 -6.04 5.98 8.65
CA GLY A 67 -6.23 6.94 7.56
C GLY A 67 -4.96 7.64 7.09
N GLY A 68 -3.81 7.31 7.65
CA GLY A 68 -2.52 7.76 7.14
C GLY A 68 -2.11 6.98 5.89
N ILE A 69 -1.03 7.41 5.27
CA ILE A 69 -0.51 6.84 4.01
C ILE A 69 0.94 6.43 4.18
N GLU A 70 1.24 5.19 3.84
CA GLU A 70 2.61 4.74 3.62
C GLU A 70 3.00 5.14 2.19
N PHE A 71 3.92 6.08 2.07
CA PHE A 71 4.25 6.77 0.82
C PHE A 71 5.68 6.48 0.39
N ILE A 72 5.86 6.29 -0.92
CA ILE A 72 7.18 6.21 -1.55
C ILE A 72 7.15 6.82 -2.95
N ASN A 73 8.24 7.49 -3.33
CA ASN A 73 8.60 7.67 -4.73
C ASN A 73 9.90 6.94 -5.00
N PRO A 74 9.88 5.83 -5.75
CA PRO A 74 11.06 4.99 -5.96
C PRO A 74 12.18 5.67 -6.77
N LEU A 75 11.91 6.81 -7.39
CA LEU A 75 12.93 7.56 -8.13
C LEU A 75 13.95 8.25 -7.20
N TYR A 76 13.56 8.62 -5.99
CA TYR A 76 14.42 9.36 -5.06
C TYR A 76 14.38 8.89 -3.60
N MET A 77 13.56 7.89 -3.28
CA MET A 77 13.44 7.35 -1.93
C MET A 77 13.82 5.87 -1.91
N LYS A 78 14.52 5.45 -0.87
CA LYS A 78 14.80 4.03 -0.62
C LYS A 78 13.70 3.36 0.20
N ASN A 79 13.17 4.06 1.19
CA ASN A 79 12.21 3.53 2.15
C ASN A 79 10.95 4.37 2.15
N PRO A 80 9.78 3.75 2.38
CA PRO A 80 8.54 4.47 2.59
C PRO A 80 8.58 5.37 3.82
N ILE A 81 7.78 6.42 3.78
CA ILE A 81 7.48 7.27 4.93
C ILE A 81 5.99 7.28 5.20
N THR A 82 5.60 7.53 6.43
CA THR A 82 4.20 7.69 6.80
C THR A 82 3.79 9.15 6.71
N LEU A 83 2.76 9.42 5.91
CA LEU A 83 2.10 10.71 5.84
C LEU A 83 0.83 10.68 6.68
N ASP A 84 0.59 11.76 7.42
CA ASP A 84 -0.58 11.89 8.30
C ASP A 84 -0.49 10.90 9.50
N ASN A 85 -1.60 10.28 9.86
CA ASN A 85 -1.68 9.42 11.03
C ASN A 85 -0.84 8.15 10.89
N LYS A 86 -0.12 7.81 11.94
CA LYS A 86 0.63 6.56 12.02
C LYS A 86 -0.31 5.38 12.28
N GLY A 87 0.02 4.23 11.72
CA GLY A 87 -0.71 3.00 11.90
C GLY A 87 -0.13 1.89 11.04
N TYR A 88 -0.51 0.66 11.35
CA TYR A 88 -0.19 -0.47 10.49
C TYR A 88 -1.13 -0.51 9.28
N VAL A 89 -0.74 -1.25 8.24
CA VAL A 89 -1.61 -1.53 7.09
C VAL A 89 -2.20 -2.92 7.24
N PHE A 90 -3.48 -3.07 6.97
CA PHE A 90 -4.16 -4.34 6.92
C PHE A 90 -4.72 -4.60 5.53
N VAL A 91 -4.38 -5.74 4.95
CA VAL A 91 -4.90 -6.19 3.65
C VAL A 91 -5.56 -7.55 3.84
N ALA A 92 -6.89 -7.56 3.77
CA ALA A 92 -7.65 -8.79 3.83
C ALA A 92 -7.62 -9.50 2.46
N HIS A 93 -7.20 -10.75 2.45
CA HIS A 93 -7.18 -11.59 1.25
C HIS A 93 -8.28 -12.65 1.22
N SER A 94 -8.91 -12.91 2.35
CA SER A 94 -9.98 -13.89 2.45
C SER A 94 -11.20 -13.31 3.14
N LYS A 95 -12.38 -13.71 2.66
CA LYS A 95 -13.65 -13.49 3.34
C LYS A 95 -14.03 -14.66 4.25
N ASP A 96 -13.20 -15.67 4.30
CA ASP A 96 -13.42 -16.88 5.09
C ASP A 96 -12.93 -16.64 6.52
N GLU A 97 -13.86 -16.60 7.48
CA GLU A 97 -13.58 -16.46 8.91
C GLU A 97 -12.76 -17.63 9.48
N SER A 98 -12.67 -18.75 8.75
CA SER A 98 -11.84 -19.89 9.13
C SER A 98 -10.35 -19.70 8.84
N ASN A 99 -9.96 -18.62 8.17
CA ASN A 99 -8.57 -18.33 7.86
C ASN A 99 -7.81 -17.93 9.13
N LYS A 100 -6.91 -18.82 9.57
CA LYS A 100 -6.09 -18.64 10.77
C LYS A 100 -4.66 -18.23 10.46
N HIS A 101 -4.36 -17.91 9.22
CA HIS A 101 -3.02 -17.55 8.79
C HIS A 101 -2.93 -16.05 8.51
N CYS A 102 -1.84 -15.46 8.94
CA CYS A 102 -1.49 -14.09 8.58
C CYS A 102 -0.02 -13.99 8.20
N CYS A 103 0.28 -13.02 7.34
CA CYS A 103 1.63 -12.67 6.97
C CYS A 103 1.95 -11.27 7.50
N LEU A 104 3.12 -11.10 8.06
CA LEU A 104 3.59 -9.82 8.58
C LEU A 104 4.76 -9.32 7.73
N PHE A 105 4.67 -8.08 7.29
CA PHE A 105 5.70 -7.37 6.56
C PHE A 105 6.17 -6.14 7.32
N TRP A 106 7.42 -5.76 7.14
CA TRP A 106 7.94 -4.53 7.72
C TRP A 106 7.46 -3.29 6.96
N GLU A 107 7.64 -3.26 5.65
CA GLU A 107 7.26 -2.14 4.77
C GLU A 107 6.31 -2.60 3.66
N PHE A 108 5.51 -1.67 3.11
CA PHE A 108 4.58 -2.06 2.04
C PHE A 108 5.29 -2.46 0.74
N THR A 109 6.51 -2.00 0.52
CA THR A 109 7.34 -2.46 -0.61
C THR A 109 7.74 -3.92 -0.47
N ASP A 110 7.93 -4.41 0.75
CA ASP A 110 8.17 -5.85 1.02
C ASP A 110 6.93 -6.68 0.68
N TYR A 111 5.76 -6.17 1.04
CA TYR A 111 4.48 -6.79 0.68
C TYR A 111 4.30 -6.89 -0.84
N LEU A 112 4.58 -5.83 -1.57
CA LEU A 112 4.49 -5.82 -3.03
C LEU A 112 5.49 -6.80 -3.67
N ALA A 113 6.70 -6.87 -3.13
CA ALA A 113 7.71 -7.84 -3.56
C ALA A 113 7.24 -9.29 -3.32
N TYR A 114 6.65 -9.56 -2.17
CA TYR A 114 6.06 -10.86 -1.84
C TYR A 114 4.99 -11.27 -2.85
N LEU A 115 4.05 -10.38 -3.17
CA LEU A 115 3.00 -10.66 -4.16
C LEU A 115 3.60 -10.99 -5.54
N SER A 116 4.65 -10.28 -5.94
CA SER A 116 5.35 -10.53 -7.19
C SER A 116 5.99 -11.92 -7.23
N ILE A 117 6.69 -12.30 -6.16
CA ILE A 117 7.34 -13.62 -6.05
C ILE A 117 6.30 -14.73 -6.01
N GLN A 118 5.23 -14.56 -5.23
CA GLN A 118 4.15 -15.54 -5.12
C GLN A 118 3.52 -15.83 -6.48
N LYS A 119 3.26 -14.80 -7.27
CA LYS A 119 2.70 -14.94 -8.61
C LYS A 119 3.62 -15.65 -9.59
N LYS A 120 4.92 -15.32 -9.58
CA LYS A 120 5.92 -15.86 -10.52
C LYS A 120 6.34 -17.29 -10.21
N HIS A 121 6.50 -17.62 -8.95
CA HIS A 121 7.18 -18.83 -8.52
C HIS A 121 6.26 -19.87 -7.90
N PHE A 122 4.95 -19.64 -7.88
CA PHE A 122 3.96 -20.56 -7.29
C PHE A 122 4.37 -21.07 -5.91
N LEU A 123 4.86 -20.15 -5.06
CA LEU A 123 5.33 -20.52 -3.73
C LEU A 123 4.21 -21.18 -2.93
N ASN A 124 4.55 -22.25 -2.20
CA ASN A 124 3.66 -22.94 -1.27
C ASN A 124 3.45 -22.11 0.01
N LEU A 125 2.96 -20.90 -0.15
CA LEU A 125 2.55 -20.05 0.96
C LEU A 125 1.04 -20.24 1.19
N PRO A 126 0.58 -20.05 2.43
CA PRO A 126 -0.86 -20.16 2.70
C PRO A 126 -1.66 -19.26 1.74
N LYS A 127 -2.58 -19.85 1.02
CA LYS A 127 -3.54 -19.09 0.21
C LYS A 127 -4.51 -18.39 1.15
N ASN A 128 -5.01 -17.24 0.73
CA ASN A 128 -5.99 -16.46 1.51
C ASN A 128 -5.48 -16.01 2.88
N CYS A 129 -4.20 -15.68 2.95
CA CYS A 129 -3.56 -15.16 4.15
C CYS A 129 -3.84 -13.66 4.27
N ASP A 130 -4.32 -13.21 5.41
CA ASP A 130 -4.39 -11.78 5.70
C ASP A 130 -3.00 -11.22 5.90
N CYS A 131 -2.76 -10.02 5.38
CA CYS A 131 -1.45 -9.40 5.41
C CYS A 131 -1.47 -8.15 6.27
N PHE A 132 -0.42 -8.01 7.09
CA PHE A 132 -0.18 -6.85 7.93
C PHE A 132 1.15 -6.24 7.54
N ILE A 133 1.18 -4.91 7.45
CA ILE A 133 2.40 -4.15 7.20
C ILE A 133 2.61 -3.25 8.41
N MET A 134 3.70 -3.47 9.13
CA MET A 134 3.94 -2.81 10.41
C MET A 134 4.38 -1.36 10.26
N SER A 135 5.24 -1.06 9.33
CA SER A 135 5.79 0.26 9.01
C SER A 135 6.64 0.89 10.13
N ASP A 136 6.28 0.69 11.37
CA ASP A 136 6.98 1.18 12.57
C ASP A 136 6.80 0.18 13.72
N VAL A 137 7.83 -0.06 14.50
CA VAL A 137 7.78 -0.98 15.64
C VAL A 137 6.70 -0.60 16.66
N ARG A 138 6.36 0.67 16.78
CA ARG A 138 5.29 1.17 17.65
C ARG A 138 3.89 0.72 17.24
N ASN A 139 3.72 0.27 16.00
CA ASN A 139 2.46 -0.27 15.51
C ASN A 139 2.23 -1.73 15.88
N PHE A 140 3.24 -2.41 16.45
CA PHE A 140 3.13 -3.83 16.79
C PHE A 140 2.04 -4.11 17.84
N ILE A 141 2.03 -3.38 18.94
CA ILE A 141 1.04 -3.58 20.01
C ILE A 141 -0.39 -3.30 19.51
N PRO A 142 -0.70 -2.15 18.88
CA PRO A 142 -2.02 -1.93 18.31
C PRO A 142 -2.46 -3.03 17.34
N MET A 143 -1.56 -3.49 16.49
CA MET A 143 -1.83 -4.56 15.52
C MET A 143 -2.23 -5.87 16.23
N VAL A 144 -1.50 -6.27 17.25
CA VAL A 144 -1.80 -7.49 18.02
C VAL A 144 -3.12 -7.38 18.78
N VAL A 145 -3.39 -6.23 19.38
CA VAL A 145 -4.64 -5.98 20.12
C VAL A 145 -5.86 -6.01 19.18
N ASP A 146 -5.75 -5.40 18.01
CA ASP A 146 -6.87 -5.31 17.05
C ASP A 146 -7.18 -6.65 16.35
N THR A 147 -6.26 -7.62 16.42
CA THR A 147 -6.41 -8.92 15.75
C THR A 147 -6.90 -10.04 16.69
N ASP A 148 -7.06 -9.78 17.96
CA ASP A 148 -7.59 -10.75 18.93
C ASP A 148 -9.13 -10.93 18.81
#